data_95eead247b1038339ec9e3cd9861555f
#
_entry.id   95eead247b1038339ec9e3cd9861555f
#
_cell.length_a   1.000
_cell.length_b   1.000
_cell.length_c   1.000
_cell.angle_alpha   90.00
_cell.angle_beta   90.00
_cell.angle_gamma   90.00
#
_symmetry.space_group_name_H-M   'P 1'
#
loop_
_entity.id
_entity.type
_entity.pdbx_description
1 polymer ?
#
loop_
_entity_poly.entity_id
_entity_poly.type
_entity_poly.pdbx_seq_one_letter_code
_entity_poly.pdbx_strand_id
1 'polypeptide(L)'
;MIYESIPLAKDLSVEKIYTIHYFEYCNDFSYPGEQHDFWEFQCVDKGTARIQADEEVHVLTHGQIIFHRPNEFHNLSATGNHAPNIVVVSFACNSPCTHAAVGSEE
;
A
#
# COMPACT_ATOMS: atom_id res chain seq x y z
N MET A 1 -1.99 4.19 6.70
CA MET A 1 -1.00 3.69 7.65
C MET A 1 0.27 3.28 6.94
N ILE A 2 1.41 3.75 7.42
CA ILE A 2 2.69 3.54 6.76
C ILE A 2 3.68 2.87 7.70
N TYR A 3 4.37 1.86 7.19
CA TYR A 3 5.47 1.22 7.88
C TYR A 3 6.72 1.34 7.04
N GLU A 4 7.85 1.49 7.70
CA GLU A 4 9.13 1.39 7.02
C GLU A 4 9.71 0.02 7.28
N SER A 5 9.93 -0.65 6.26
CA SER A 5 10.55 -1.91 6.19
C SER A 5 10.19 -2.85 7.24
N ILE A 6 10.01 -3.45 7.79
CA ILE A 6 9.88 -4.54 8.50
C ILE A 6 9.15 -4.59 9.57
N PRO A 7 8.93 -5.09 10.45
CA PRO A 7 8.63 -6.43 10.91
C PRO A 7 7.13 -6.57 11.03
N LEU A 8 6.47 -6.30 9.97
CA LEU A 8 5.02 -6.41 9.92
C LEU A 8 4.54 -7.84 10.12
N ALA A 9 5.37 -8.80 9.80
CA ALA A 9 5.02 -10.20 9.96
C ALA A 9 4.68 -10.57 11.39
N LYS A 10 5.12 -9.77 12.33
CA LYS A 10 4.80 -10.04 13.73
C LYS A 10 3.35 -9.71 14.04
N ASP A 11 2.80 -8.75 13.32
CA ASP A 11 1.49 -8.20 13.63
C ASP A 11 0.41 -8.63 12.68
N LEU A 12 0.78 -9.21 11.55
CA LEU A 12 -0.16 -9.62 10.53
C LEU A 12 -0.08 -11.13 10.31
N SER A 13 -1.23 -11.73 10.18
CA SER A 13 -1.32 -13.15 9.84
C SER A 13 -2.04 -13.26 8.51
N VAL A 14 -1.27 -13.45 7.46
CA VAL A 14 -1.79 -13.53 6.11
C VAL A 14 -2.20 -14.97 5.84
N GLU A 15 -3.48 -15.18 5.53
CA GLU A 15 -3.98 -16.51 5.25
C GLU A 15 -3.84 -16.91 3.80
N LYS A 16 -3.93 -15.94 2.90
CA LYS A 16 -3.96 -16.25 1.48
C LYS A 16 -3.51 -15.03 0.71
N ILE A 17 -2.60 -15.25 -0.23
CA ILE A 17 -2.18 -14.19 -1.15
C ILE A 17 -2.95 -14.37 -2.44
N TYR A 18 -3.61 -13.31 -2.88
CA TYR A 18 -4.36 -13.33 -4.13
C TYR A 18 -3.47 -12.98 -5.31
N THR A 19 -2.74 -11.86 -5.20
CA THR A 19 -1.89 -11.40 -6.31
C THR A 19 -0.62 -10.74 -5.77
N ILE A 20 0.43 -10.82 -6.58
CA ILE A 20 1.66 -10.09 -6.36
C ILE A 20 2.04 -9.50 -7.71
N HIS A 21 2.19 -8.17 -7.76
CA HIS A 21 2.56 -7.49 -8.99
C HIS A 21 3.68 -6.51 -8.75
N TYR A 22 4.50 -6.31 -9.77
CA TYR A 22 5.52 -5.27 -9.77
C TYR A 22 5.23 -4.35 -10.95
N PHE A 23 5.01 -3.07 -10.64
CA PHE A 23 4.67 -2.09 -11.65
C PHE A 23 5.76 -1.03 -11.78
N GLU A 24 6.05 -0.66 -13.03
CA GLU A 24 6.93 0.48 -13.32
C GLU A 24 6.07 1.53 -13.97
N TYR A 25 5.94 2.68 -13.31
CA TYR A 25 5.06 3.73 -13.80
C TYR A 25 5.86 4.84 -14.46
N CYS A 26 5.21 5.62 -15.31
CA CYS A 26 5.83 6.78 -15.92
C CYS A 26 5.61 8.03 -15.06
N ASN A 27 6.31 9.12 -15.41
CA ASN A 27 6.31 10.31 -14.58
C ASN A 27 4.97 11.00 -14.44
N ASP A 28 4.08 10.81 -15.41
CA ASP A 28 2.76 11.44 -15.38
C ASP A 28 1.65 10.48 -15.06
N PHE A 29 2.01 9.31 -14.53
CA PHE A 29 1.00 8.30 -14.20
C PHE A 29 0.04 8.79 -13.13
N SER A 30 -1.23 8.50 -13.33
CA SER A 30 -2.26 8.76 -12.34
C SER A 30 -3.33 7.69 -12.46
N TYR A 31 -3.62 7.04 -11.35
CA TYR A 31 -4.67 6.03 -11.26
C TYR A 31 -5.81 6.62 -10.45
N PRO A 32 -7.02 6.71 -11.04
CA PRO A 32 -8.12 7.44 -10.39
C PRO A 32 -8.63 6.82 -9.11
N GLY A 33 -8.42 5.55 -8.90
CA GLY A 33 -8.76 4.95 -7.64
C GLY A 33 -9.62 3.71 -7.75
N GLU A 34 -9.68 2.99 -6.65
CA GLU A 34 -10.47 1.77 -6.56
C GLU A 34 -10.83 1.46 -5.13
N GLN A 35 -11.82 0.59 -4.98
CA GLN A 35 -12.18 -0.03 -3.71
C GLN A 35 -12.37 -1.51 -3.97
N HIS A 36 -11.94 -2.35 -3.03
CA HIS A 36 -12.16 -3.79 -3.13
C HIS A 36 -12.25 -4.38 -1.73
N ASP A 37 -12.75 -5.59 -1.63
CA ASP A 37 -13.07 -6.19 -0.34
C ASP A 37 -11.96 -7.08 0.22
N PHE A 38 -10.74 -6.82 -0.18
CA PHE A 38 -9.59 -7.54 0.35
C PHE A 38 -8.47 -6.56 0.71
N TRP A 39 -7.51 -7.05 1.45
CA TRP A 39 -6.35 -6.26 1.86
C TRP A 39 -5.37 -6.10 0.71
N GLU A 40 -4.68 -4.97 0.72
CA GLU A 40 -3.62 -4.72 -0.23
C GLU A 40 -2.53 -3.94 0.45
N PHE A 41 -1.26 -4.24 0.14
CA PHE A 41 -0.22 -3.32 0.50
C PHE A 41 0.56 -2.92 -0.74
N GLN A 42 1.13 -1.73 -0.67
CA GLN A 42 1.97 -1.18 -1.73
C GLN A 42 3.29 -0.78 -1.11
N CYS A 43 4.38 -1.20 -1.74
CA CYS A 43 5.73 -0.87 -1.30
C CYS A 43 6.43 -0.14 -2.43
N VAL A 44 6.98 1.03 -2.14
CA VAL A 44 7.72 1.78 -3.15
C VAL A 44 9.13 1.23 -3.24
N ASP A 45 9.47 0.68 -4.40
CA ASP A 45 10.79 0.13 -4.65
C ASP A 45 11.74 1.20 -5.19
N LYS A 46 11.24 2.09 -6.04
CA LYS A 46 12.02 3.19 -6.59
C LYS A 46 11.11 4.38 -6.79
N GLY A 47 11.70 5.57 -6.77
CA GLY A 47 10.99 6.78 -7.07
C GLY A 47 10.10 7.25 -5.94
N THR A 48 9.07 8.00 -6.28
CA THR A 48 8.18 8.63 -5.31
C THR A 48 6.74 8.46 -5.78
N ALA A 49 5.87 8.04 -4.87
CA ALA A 49 4.46 7.84 -5.16
C ALA A 49 3.61 8.68 -4.22
N ARG A 50 2.57 9.30 -4.76
CA ARG A 50 1.57 9.98 -3.98
C ARG A 50 0.36 9.06 -3.91
N ILE A 51 0.00 8.65 -2.70
CA ILE A 51 -1.06 7.66 -2.50
C ILE A 51 -2.12 8.25 -1.59
N GLN A 52 -3.37 8.21 -2.05
CA GLN A 52 -4.50 8.57 -1.23
C GLN A 52 -5.10 7.30 -0.65
N ALA A 53 -5.40 7.34 0.64
CA ALA A 53 -6.06 6.26 1.36
C ALA A 53 -7.24 6.91 2.10
N ASP A 54 -8.45 6.69 1.61
CA ASP A 54 -9.65 7.40 2.02
C ASP A 54 -9.42 8.91 1.93
N GLU A 55 -9.38 9.61 3.06
CA GLU A 55 -9.19 11.06 3.06
C GLU A 55 -7.75 11.48 3.28
N GLU A 56 -6.86 10.55 3.53
CA GLU A 56 -5.47 10.86 3.80
C GLU A 56 -4.63 10.74 2.54
N VAL A 57 -3.63 11.61 2.42
CA VAL A 57 -2.70 11.59 1.30
C VAL A 57 -1.30 11.42 1.87
N HIS A 58 -0.57 10.48 1.30
CA HIS A 58 0.79 10.19 1.72
C HIS A 58 1.72 10.24 0.52
N VAL A 59 2.94 10.73 0.73
CA VAL A 59 3.98 10.67 -0.29
C VAL A 59 5.01 9.67 0.22
N LEU A 60 5.16 8.59 -0.52
CA LEU A 60 6.05 7.51 -0.15
C LEU A 60 7.28 7.48 -1.04
N THR A 61 8.41 7.12 -0.43
CA THR A 61 9.66 6.95 -1.14
C THR A 61 10.17 5.53 -0.94
N HIS A 62 11.33 5.24 -1.47
CA HIS A 62 11.92 3.90 -1.44
C HIS A 62 11.87 3.27 -0.05
N GLY A 63 11.38 2.07 0.01
CA GLY A 63 11.33 1.27 1.23
C GLY A 63 10.11 1.50 2.10
N GLN A 64 9.25 2.44 1.75
CA GLN A 64 8.05 2.71 2.54
C GLN A 64 6.88 1.88 2.04
N ILE A 65 6.05 1.44 2.96
CA ILE A 65 4.91 0.57 2.70
C ILE A 65 3.65 1.20 3.24
N ILE A 66 2.58 1.12 2.47
CA ILE A 66 1.26 1.51 2.95
C ILE A 66 0.32 0.31 2.83
N PHE A 67 -0.53 0.12 3.84
CA PHE A 67 -1.55 -0.93 3.84
C PHE A 67 -2.91 -0.30 3.59
N HIS A 68 -3.69 -0.94 2.71
CA HIS A 68 -5.06 -0.57 2.43
C HIS A 68 -5.98 -1.65 2.97
N ARG A 69 -6.90 -1.25 3.83
CA ARG A 69 -7.89 -2.17 4.41
C ARG A 69 -8.97 -2.51 3.38
N PRO A 70 -9.70 -3.60 3.58
CA PRO A 70 -10.84 -3.88 2.72
C PRO A 70 -11.79 -2.69 2.66
N ASN A 71 -12.25 -2.40 1.46
CA ASN A 71 -13.20 -1.33 1.15
C ASN A 71 -12.68 0.10 1.34
N GLU A 72 -11.41 0.26 1.65
CA GLU A 72 -10.80 1.59 1.70
C GLU A 72 -10.56 2.08 0.27
N PHE A 73 -11.02 3.31 0.00
CA PHE A 73 -10.74 3.91 -1.30
C PHE A 73 -9.28 4.29 -1.36
N HIS A 74 -8.61 3.97 -2.46
CA HIS A 74 -7.22 4.37 -2.62
C HIS A 74 -6.90 4.66 -4.08
N ASN A 75 -5.94 5.55 -4.29
CA ASN A 75 -5.42 5.85 -5.61
C ASN A 75 -3.92 6.09 -5.52
N LEU A 76 -3.29 6.21 -6.67
CA LEU A 76 -1.86 6.37 -6.75
C LEU A 76 -1.51 7.26 -7.93
N SER A 77 -0.57 8.16 -7.74
CA SER A 77 -0.05 8.96 -8.84
C SER A 77 1.44 9.17 -8.66
N ALA A 78 2.11 9.38 -9.77
CA ALA A 78 3.51 9.77 -9.74
C ALA A 78 3.61 11.21 -9.28
N THR A 79 4.69 11.56 -8.62
CA THR A 79 4.91 12.92 -8.20
C THR A 79 6.38 13.30 -8.43
N GLY A 80 6.60 14.54 -8.80
CA GLY A 80 7.93 15.03 -9.08
C GLY A 80 8.49 14.41 -10.35
N ASN A 81 9.79 14.25 -10.38
CA ASN A 81 10.48 13.74 -11.57
C ASN A 81 10.96 12.30 -11.38
N HIS A 82 10.42 11.60 -10.39
CA HIS A 82 10.89 10.26 -10.04
C HIS A 82 9.74 9.29 -10.12
N ALA A 83 9.52 8.75 -11.29
CA ALA A 83 8.45 7.77 -11.52
C ALA A 83 8.61 6.57 -10.58
N PRO A 84 7.53 6.12 -9.96
CA PRO A 84 7.64 5.05 -8.98
C PRO A 84 7.63 3.67 -9.60
N ASN A 85 8.37 2.76 -8.95
CA ASN A 85 8.22 1.33 -9.15
C ASN A 85 7.61 0.79 -7.87
N ILE A 86 6.52 0.07 -8.01
CA ILE A 86 5.69 -0.34 -6.88
C ILE A 86 5.49 -1.84 -6.86
N VAL A 87 5.68 -2.44 -5.69
CA VAL A 87 5.26 -3.83 -5.45
C VAL A 87 3.88 -3.77 -4.82
N VAL A 88 2.94 -4.47 -5.41
CA VAL A 88 1.56 -4.50 -4.92
C VAL A 88 1.21 -5.94 -4.58
N VAL A 89 0.74 -6.16 -3.35
CA VAL A 89 0.32 -7.48 -2.89
C VAL A 89 -1.10 -7.38 -2.36
N SER A 90 -1.99 -8.20 -2.90
CA SER A 90 -3.35 -8.31 -2.37
C SER A 90 -3.52 -9.65 -1.65
N PHE A 91 -4.21 -9.64 -0.53
CA PHE A 91 -4.24 -10.81 0.33
C PHE A 91 -5.46 -10.82 1.25
N ALA A 92 -5.71 -11.97 1.84
CA ALA A 92 -6.73 -12.14 2.86
C ALA A 92 -6.07 -12.29 4.22
N CYS A 93 -6.65 -11.67 5.22
CA CYS A 93 -6.15 -11.73 6.57
C CYS A 93 -7.32 -11.72 7.53
N ASN A 94 -7.40 -12.76 8.37
CA ASN A 94 -8.48 -12.88 9.35
C ASN A 94 -8.02 -12.72 10.78
N SER A 95 -6.75 -12.39 10.97
CA SER A 95 -6.21 -12.29 12.32
C SER A 95 -6.73 -11.04 13.00
N PRO A 96 -7.18 -11.13 14.24
CA PRO A 96 -7.54 -9.93 15.00
C PRO A 96 -6.37 -8.97 15.16
N CYS A 97 -5.16 -9.48 15.12
CA CYS A 97 -3.97 -8.64 15.24
C CYS A 97 -3.86 -7.63 14.10
N THR A 98 -4.48 -7.94 12.98
CA THR A 98 -4.46 -7.06 11.84
C THR A 98 -5.05 -5.70 12.15
N HIS A 99 -6.16 -5.69 12.85
CA HIS A 99 -6.78 -4.44 13.24
C HIS A 99 -5.91 -3.66 14.21
N ALA A 100 -5.30 -4.35 15.14
CA ALA A 100 -4.41 -3.70 16.08
C ALA A 100 -3.20 -3.10 15.38
N ALA A 101 -2.60 -3.85 14.47
CA ALA A 101 -1.45 -3.35 13.72
C ALA A 101 -1.80 -2.14 12.90
N VAL A 102 -2.97 -2.16 12.27
CA VAL A 102 -3.43 -1.05 11.47
C VAL A 102 -3.74 0.16 12.35
N GLY A 103 -4.41 -0.06 13.46
CA GLY A 103 -4.80 1.03 14.35
C GLY A 103 -3.62 1.68 15.05
N SER A 104 -2.60 0.90 15.37
CA SER A 104 -1.47 1.42 16.14
C SER A 104 -0.62 2.40 15.36
N GLU A 105 -0.81 2.45 14.06
CA GLU A 105 -0.04 3.39 13.25
C GLU A 105 -0.57 4.80 13.33
N GLU A 106 -1.74 4.96 13.85
CA GLU A 106 -2.33 6.27 13.99
C GLU A 106 -1.75 7.05 15.16
#